data_dbbdc25f4a04c28535bcc50b9b633ddd
#
_entry.id   dbbdc25f4a04c28535bcc50b9b633ddd
#
_cell.length_a   1.000
_cell.length_b   1.000
_cell.length_c   1.000
_cell.angle_alpha   90.00
_cell.angle_beta   90.00
_cell.angle_gamma   90.00
#
_symmetry.space_group_name_H-M   'P 1'
#
loop_
_entity.id
_entity.type
_entity.pdbx_description
1 polymer ?
#
loop_
_entity_poly.entity_id
_entity_poly.type
_entity_poly.pdbx_seq_one_letter_code
_entity_poly.pdbx_strand_id
1 'polypeptide(L)'
;MLTGCGLFQEEKIKLRDLDFTVLSDEKIPEELKTVIVEKGTEPFHLTYSDDQNLYISIGYGQQKTGGYSIAVDELYLTEDAIYVGTTLLGPEITGQKKGAEKPSTPYIVIKTEFLDKTVIYE
;
A
#
# COMPACT_ATOMS: atom_id res chain seq x y z
N MET A 1 13.39 -11.44 34.56
CA MET A 1 13.14 -11.41 34.10
C MET A 1 13.09 -11.11 33.24
N LEU A 2 12.93 -11.08 32.82
CA LEU A 2 12.87 -10.91 32.16
C LEU A 2 12.59 -10.71 31.27
N THR A 3 12.80 -11.04 30.88
CA THR A 3 12.49 -11.04 30.23
C THR A 3 11.62 -10.45 29.65
N GLY A 4 11.44 -10.20 29.94
CA GLY A 4 10.28 -9.63 29.66
C GLY A 4 10.27 -8.91 28.49
N CYS A 5 11.25 -8.45 28.11
CA CYS A 5 11.26 -7.73 27.02
C CYS A 5 10.65 -8.33 25.93
N GLY A 6 10.82 -9.40 25.73
CA GLY A 6 10.31 -9.98 24.61
C GLY A 6 8.89 -9.82 24.62
N LEU A 7 8.43 -9.65 25.69
CA LEU A 7 7.14 -9.64 25.71
C LEU A 7 6.58 -8.50 25.19
N PHE A 8 7.28 -7.54 25.11
CA PHE A 8 6.69 -6.50 24.68
C PHE A 8 6.46 -6.40 23.38
N GLN A 9 6.77 -7.16 22.78
CA GLN A 9 6.64 -7.14 21.58
C GLN A 9 5.41 -7.27 21.25
N GLU A 10 4.94 -6.90 20.84
CA GLU A 10 3.96 -6.87 20.45
C GLU A 10 3.30 -7.67 19.83
N GLU A 11 2.52 -8.15 20.16
CA GLU A 11 1.73 -8.86 19.68
C GLU A 11 0.74 -8.12 18.96
N LYS A 12 0.59 -8.07 17.77
CA LYS A 12 -0.38 -7.45 16.98
C LYS A 12 -1.59 -8.31 16.96
N ILE A 13 -2.45 -8.16 17.88
CA ILE A 13 -3.62 -9.02 17.92
C ILE A 13 -4.65 -8.48 16.96
N LYS A 14 -4.88 -9.20 15.89
CA LYS A 14 -5.81 -8.79 14.87
C LYS A 14 -7.24 -8.86 15.37
N LEU A 15 -7.98 -7.78 15.24
CA LEU A 15 -9.38 -7.78 15.59
C LEU A 15 -10.21 -8.24 14.40
N ARG A 16 -9.88 -7.80 13.20
CA ARG A 16 -10.57 -8.27 12.01
C ARG A 16 -9.85 -7.78 10.78
N ASP A 17 -10.07 -8.47 9.68
CA ASP A 17 -9.56 -8.02 8.40
C ASP A 17 -10.48 -6.90 7.93
N LEU A 18 -9.96 -6.00 7.12
CA LEU A 18 -10.75 -4.92 6.60
C LEU A 18 -11.00 -5.15 5.13
N ASP A 19 -12.20 -4.83 4.69
CA ASP A 19 -12.54 -4.93 3.28
C ASP A 19 -11.95 -3.72 2.59
N PHE A 20 -11.52 -3.88 1.37
CA PHE A 20 -10.98 -2.77 0.63
C PHE A 20 -11.23 -2.93 -0.85
N THR A 21 -11.09 -1.83 -1.57
CA THR A 21 -11.24 -1.82 -3.01
C THR A 21 -9.99 -1.21 -3.59
N VAL A 22 -9.42 -1.86 -4.61
CA VAL A 22 -8.29 -1.27 -5.30
C VAL A 22 -8.86 -0.33 -6.36
N LEU A 23 -8.43 0.91 -6.35
CA LEU A 23 -9.01 1.92 -7.20
C LEU A 23 -8.26 2.06 -8.51
N SER A 24 -9.02 2.25 -9.59
CA SER A 24 -8.40 2.59 -10.86
C SER A 24 -8.10 4.09 -10.82
N ASP A 25 -7.26 4.55 -11.72
CA ASP A 25 -6.84 5.93 -11.71
C ASP A 25 -7.97 6.91 -11.68
N GLU A 26 -8.99 6.68 -12.43
CA GLU A 26 -10.05 7.65 -12.49
C GLU A 26 -10.89 7.69 -11.24
N LYS A 27 -10.74 6.75 -10.35
CA LYS A 27 -11.50 6.76 -9.13
C LYS A 27 -10.70 7.32 -7.96
N ILE A 28 -9.46 7.68 -8.16
CA ILE A 28 -8.62 8.19 -7.09
C ILE A 28 -8.99 9.65 -6.85
N PRO A 29 -9.20 10.07 -5.60
CA PRO A 29 -9.51 11.46 -5.33
C PRO A 29 -8.44 12.39 -5.88
N GLU A 30 -8.85 13.51 -6.45
CA GLU A 30 -7.94 14.42 -7.08
C GLU A 30 -6.84 14.92 -6.16
N GLU A 31 -7.14 15.23 -4.94
CA GLU A 31 -6.13 15.70 -4.04
C GLU A 31 -5.06 14.65 -3.83
N LEU A 32 -5.46 13.41 -3.72
CA LEU A 32 -4.50 12.34 -3.51
C LEU A 32 -3.69 12.14 -4.77
N LYS A 33 -4.33 12.21 -5.93
CA LYS A 33 -3.65 12.01 -7.17
C LYS A 33 -2.57 13.05 -7.37
N THR A 34 -2.84 14.30 -7.00
CA THR A 34 -1.86 15.37 -7.13
C THR A 34 -0.62 15.06 -6.31
N VAL A 35 -0.79 14.56 -5.09
CA VAL A 35 0.35 14.25 -4.23
C VAL A 35 1.13 13.07 -4.81
N ILE A 36 0.42 12.07 -5.34
CA ILE A 36 1.09 10.93 -5.92
C ILE A 36 1.97 11.37 -7.08
N VAL A 37 1.46 12.26 -7.93
CA VAL A 37 2.22 12.74 -9.05
C VAL A 37 3.45 13.50 -8.57
N GLU A 38 3.32 14.23 -7.48
CA GLU A 38 4.44 14.98 -6.98
C GLU A 38 5.55 14.09 -6.43
N LYS A 39 5.26 12.84 -6.12
CA LYS A 39 6.31 11.96 -5.63
C LYS A 39 7.26 11.54 -6.74
N GLY A 40 6.82 11.66 -7.97
CA GLY A 40 7.69 11.37 -9.09
C GLY A 40 8.17 9.93 -9.10
N THR A 41 9.46 9.71 -9.04
CA THR A 41 10.00 8.37 -9.10
C THR A 41 10.37 7.82 -7.72
N GLU A 42 10.00 8.52 -6.65
CA GLU A 42 10.36 8.08 -5.32
C GLU A 42 9.35 7.11 -4.75
N PRO A 43 9.77 6.16 -3.95
CA PRO A 43 8.79 5.31 -3.27
C PRO A 43 8.10 6.11 -2.18
N PHE A 44 6.87 5.72 -1.86
CA PHE A 44 6.12 6.49 -0.88
C PHE A 44 5.02 5.70 -0.19
N HIS A 45 4.56 6.20 0.93
CA HIS A 45 3.38 5.73 1.62
C HIS A 45 2.56 6.97 1.90
N LEU A 46 1.29 6.95 1.54
CA LEU A 46 0.41 8.10 1.77
C LEU A 46 -0.93 7.62 2.30
N THR A 47 -1.52 8.39 3.18
CA THR A 47 -2.89 8.14 3.59
C THR A 47 -3.68 9.41 3.37
N TYR A 48 -4.94 9.25 3.04
CA TYR A 48 -5.83 10.37 2.79
C TYR A 48 -7.21 9.91 3.24
N SER A 49 -7.96 10.75 3.88
CA SER A 49 -9.27 10.32 4.32
C SER A 49 -10.30 11.42 4.13
N ASP A 50 -11.53 11.02 3.97
CA ASP A 50 -12.62 11.96 4.00
C ASP A 50 -13.55 11.43 5.08
N ASP A 51 -14.80 11.90 5.12
CA ASP A 51 -15.67 11.51 6.18
C ASP A 51 -16.02 10.05 6.20
N GLN A 52 -15.95 9.40 5.12
CA GLN A 52 -16.42 8.04 5.04
C GLN A 52 -15.38 7.02 4.71
N ASN A 53 -14.33 7.42 4.07
CA ASN A 53 -13.36 6.47 3.55
C ASN A 53 -11.93 6.83 3.88
N LEU A 54 -11.11 5.81 4.03
CA LEU A 54 -9.70 5.97 4.22
C LEU A 54 -9.03 5.44 2.96
N TYR A 55 -8.12 6.22 2.40
CA TYR A 55 -7.41 5.82 1.20
C TYR A 55 -5.94 5.61 1.58
N ILE A 56 -5.39 4.49 1.17
CA ILE A 56 -4.00 4.16 1.47
C ILE A 56 -3.29 3.96 0.16
N SER A 57 -2.20 4.70 -0.06
CA SER A 57 -1.47 4.60 -1.30
C SER A 57 -0.04 4.20 -1.03
N ILE A 58 0.46 3.26 -1.81
CA ILE A 58 1.81 2.77 -1.64
C ILE A 58 2.47 2.73 -3.00
N GLY A 59 3.61 3.39 -3.10
CA GLY A 59 4.38 3.41 -4.35
C GLY A 59 5.74 2.81 -4.10
N TYR A 60 6.21 2.05 -5.06
CA TYR A 60 7.48 1.36 -4.93
C TYR A 60 8.63 2.07 -5.65
N GLY A 61 8.38 3.26 -6.19
CA GLY A 61 9.43 3.98 -6.87
C GLY A 61 9.66 3.46 -8.27
N GLN A 62 10.59 4.03 -8.96
CA GLN A 62 10.81 3.68 -10.34
C GLN A 62 11.46 2.32 -10.48
N GLN A 63 10.92 1.51 -11.38
CA GLN A 63 11.47 0.21 -11.70
C GLN A 63 12.03 0.29 -13.12
N LYS A 64 12.96 -0.60 -13.45
CA LYS A 64 13.60 -0.53 -14.75
C LYS A 64 12.69 -0.85 -15.90
N THR A 65 11.69 -1.63 -15.68
CA THR A 65 10.80 -2.03 -16.78
C THR A 65 9.36 -1.93 -16.35
N GLY A 66 8.46 -2.14 -17.27
CA GLY A 66 7.06 -2.21 -16.96
C GLY A 66 6.66 -3.60 -16.51
N GLY A 67 5.38 -3.83 -16.38
CA GLY A 67 4.87 -5.15 -16.05
C GLY A 67 4.84 -5.48 -14.57
N TYR A 68 5.12 -4.51 -13.70
CA TYR A 68 5.05 -4.75 -12.28
C TYR A 68 3.64 -4.54 -11.77
N SER A 69 3.27 -5.27 -10.75
CA SER A 69 1.98 -5.07 -10.10
C SER A 69 2.19 -5.16 -8.61
N ILE A 70 1.21 -4.74 -7.85
CA ILE A 70 1.31 -4.73 -6.41
C ILE A 70 0.16 -5.52 -5.83
N ALA A 71 0.48 -6.47 -4.98
CA ALA A 71 -0.54 -7.27 -4.33
C ALA A 71 -0.70 -6.78 -2.91
N VAL A 72 -1.95 -6.75 -2.43
CA VAL A 72 -2.20 -6.40 -1.04
C VAL A 72 -2.25 -7.72 -0.29
N ASP A 73 -1.27 -7.96 0.54
CA ASP A 73 -1.19 -9.20 1.26
C ASP A 73 -2.09 -9.22 2.47
N GLU A 74 -2.22 -8.11 3.12
CA GLU A 74 -3.08 -8.05 4.28
C GLU A 74 -3.46 -6.62 4.60
N LEU A 75 -4.62 -6.44 5.13
CA LEU A 75 -5.10 -5.17 5.61
C LEU A 75 -5.98 -5.50 6.79
N TYR A 76 -5.57 -5.16 7.99
CA TYR A 76 -6.36 -5.56 9.16
C TYR A 76 -6.27 -4.54 10.28
N LEU A 77 -7.22 -4.63 11.19
CA LEU A 77 -7.36 -3.72 12.30
C LEU A 77 -6.90 -4.37 13.58
N THR A 78 -6.17 -3.62 14.39
CA THR A 78 -5.89 -4.03 15.75
C THR A 78 -6.47 -2.94 16.66
N GLU A 79 -6.28 -3.09 17.93
CA GLU A 79 -6.80 -2.09 18.82
C GLU A 79 -6.15 -0.76 18.60
N ASP A 80 -4.90 -0.73 18.22
CA ASP A 80 -4.17 0.49 18.09
C ASP A 80 -3.95 1.02 16.70
N ALA A 81 -4.11 0.24 15.71
CA ALA A 81 -3.69 0.67 14.37
C ALA A 81 -4.32 -0.17 13.26
N ILE A 82 -4.12 0.28 12.04
CA ILE A 82 -4.48 -0.47 10.86
C ILE A 82 -3.16 -0.88 10.25
N TYR A 83 -3.00 -2.17 9.96
CA TYR A 83 -1.77 -2.66 9.36
C TYR A 83 -2.01 -3.04 7.90
N VAL A 84 -1.12 -2.62 7.02
CA VAL A 84 -1.24 -2.96 5.62
C VAL A 84 0.09 -3.52 5.14
N GLY A 85 0.03 -4.62 4.42
CA GLY A 85 1.23 -5.23 3.84
C GLY A 85 1.01 -5.47 2.37
N THR A 86 2.01 -5.19 1.57
CA THR A 86 1.91 -5.36 0.13
C THR A 86 3.18 -6.01 -0.38
N THR A 87 3.11 -6.53 -1.59
CA THR A 87 4.27 -7.14 -2.25
C THR A 87 4.32 -6.64 -3.67
N LEU A 88 5.49 -6.25 -4.12
CA LEU A 88 5.68 -5.85 -5.51
C LEU A 88 5.98 -7.10 -6.31
N LEU A 89 5.18 -7.34 -7.36
CA LEU A 89 5.36 -8.51 -8.20
C LEU A 89 5.97 -8.07 -9.50
N GLY A 90 7.06 -8.70 -9.88
CA GLY A 90 7.75 -8.34 -11.10
C GLY A 90 7.06 -8.88 -12.33
N PRO A 91 7.53 -8.50 -13.47
CA PRO A 91 6.91 -8.94 -14.70
C PRO A 91 7.27 -10.40 -14.96
N GLU A 92 6.37 -11.06 -15.72
CA GLU A 92 6.61 -12.40 -16.05
C GLU A 92 7.61 -12.38 -17.12
N ILE A 93 8.69 -13.05 -17.03
CA ILE A 93 9.68 -13.09 -18.03
C ILE A 93 9.43 -14.17 -18.98
N THR A 94 8.97 -13.85 -20.14
CA THR A 94 8.71 -14.88 -21.08
C THR A 94 9.60 -14.69 -22.21
N GLY A 95 10.71 -14.21 -22.01
CA GLY A 95 11.61 -14.22 -23.05
C GLY A 95 11.58 -13.11 -24.00
N GLN A 96 10.70 -12.93 -24.78
CA GLN A 96 10.80 -11.94 -25.67
C GLN A 96 10.04 -10.76 -25.41
N LYS A 97 9.79 -10.37 -24.26
CA LYS A 97 9.01 -9.29 -24.08
C LYS A 97 9.76 -8.05 -24.18
N LYS A 98 9.88 -7.49 -25.31
CA LYS A 98 10.61 -6.33 -25.44
C LYS A 98 9.91 -5.11 -25.04
N GLY A 99 8.68 -5.01 -25.07
CA GLY A 99 8.01 -3.78 -24.75
C GLY A 99 8.12 -3.40 -23.30
N ALA A 100 8.56 -4.32 -22.51
CA ALA A 100 8.62 -4.05 -21.11
C ALA A 100 9.84 -3.31 -20.68
N GLU A 101 10.63 -2.86 -21.58
CA GLU A 101 11.84 -2.22 -21.17
C GLU A 101 11.73 -0.80 -20.75
N LYS A 102 10.61 -0.16 -20.88
CA LYS A 102 10.49 1.18 -20.45
C LYS A 102 10.30 1.23 -18.95
N PRO A 103 10.89 2.19 -18.28
CA PRO A 103 10.74 2.29 -16.82
C PRO A 103 9.28 2.50 -16.43
N SER A 104 8.93 2.08 -15.26
CA SER A 104 7.59 2.29 -14.74
C SER A 104 7.69 2.68 -13.28
N THR A 105 6.62 3.25 -12.75
CA THR A 105 6.58 3.70 -11.36
C THR A 105 5.31 3.15 -10.76
N PRO A 106 5.31 1.89 -10.36
CA PRO A 106 4.09 1.26 -9.89
C PRO A 106 3.61 1.79 -8.55
N TYR A 107 2.32 1.96 -8.44
CA TYR A 107 1.72 2.33 -7.17
C TYR A 107 0.32 1.76 -7.11
N ILE A 108 -0.24 1.70 -5.92
CA ILE A 108 -1.57 1.19 -5.71
C ILE A 108 -2.29 2.15 -4.78
N VAL A 109 -3.59 2.30 -4.95
CA VAL A 109 -4.42 3.06 -4.03
C VAL A 109 -5.57 2.16 -3.64
N ILE A 110 -5.76 1.96 -2.35
CA ILE A 110 -6.88 1.17 -1.89
C ILE A 110 -7.77 2.03 -1.01
N LYS A 111 -9.04 1.71 -1.02
CA LYS A 111 -10.03 2.44 -0.26
C LYS A 111 -10.66 1.50 0.75
N THR A 112 -10.76 1.89 1.99
CA THR A 112 -11.43 1.10 3.01
C THR A 112 -12.25 2.06 3.87
N GLU A 113 -12.99 1.54 4.82
CA GLU A 113 -13.84 2.39 5.65
C GLU A 113 -12.98 3.31 6.49
N PHE A 114 -13.48 4.46 6.82
CA PHE A 114 -12.72 5.37 7.65
C PHE A 114 -12.68 4.86 9.08
N LEU A 115 -11.48 4.79 9.63
CA LEU A 115 -11.29 4.43 11.01
C LEU A 115 -10.23 5.37 11.53
N ASP A 116 -10.49 5.96 12.68
CA ASP A 116 -9.57 6.96 13.22
C ASP A 116 -8.40 6.25 13.89
N LYS A 117 -7.55 5.64 13.11
CA LYS A 117 -6.42 4.89 13.61
C LYS A 117 -5.21 5.18 12.74
N THR A 118 -4.04 5.02 13.31
CA THR A 118 -2.81 5.18 12.55
C THR A 118 -2.65 4.01 11.59
N VAL A 119 -2.10 4.27 10.43
CA VAL A 119 -1.83 3.21 9.46
C VAL A 119 -0.36 2.86 9.56
N ILE A 120 -0.08 1.59 9.73
CA ILE A 120 1.30 1.10 9.83
C ILE A 120 1.57 0.23 8.62
N TYR A 121 2.63 0.54 7.89
CA TYR A 121 2.98 -0.15 6.67
C TYR A 121 4.02 -1.22 6.98
N GLU A 122 3.73 -2.44 6.56
CA GLU A 122 4.64 -3.56 6.85
C GLU A 122 5.48 -3.99 5.69
#